data_466c6d82b74781c174222a8e0a9bf6d5
#
_entry.id   466c6d82b74781c174222a8e0a9bf6d5
#
_cell.length_a   1.000
_cell.length_b   1.000
_cell.length_c   1.000
_cell.angle_alpha   90.00
_cell.angle_beta   90.00
_cell.angle_gamma   90.00
#
_symmetry.space_group_name_H-M   'P 1'
#
loop_
_entity.id
_entity.type
_entity.pdbx_description
1 polymer ?
#
loop_
_entity_poly.entity_id
_entity_poly.type
_entity_poly.pdbx_seq_one_letter_code
_entity_poly.pdbx_strand_id
1 'polypeptide(L)'
;MPDNKEFSSEKSSSIKNILILGATGYIGGALCRKFSQTPDFAVFALVRPSSNVETIKPFCKEIIRSQEVNFSSNDVTEAIRKHEITTVINVAWNMPPEPTQEAQFAKDRIALEAALHGAKAVSPDIHVITTSGNFSLITADGGRITETPPPRGYTRPKYLACFDLLSGVNVLKDVLIEKYINNGGNASIVYPSSVYGAAPTRGSFWDFAIQQFIIGKPYQGHQPFPPDFMTAWVHVDDLADCYIAAARKGTRGGHYLAAPENLSISQMSTLFAQAAEVEFVAPVFENKDKVIFDDSHTREVLQLQWKYKVADEVKSWVERIKELGTYFLE
;
A
#
# COMPACT_ATOMS: atom_id res chain seq x y z
N MET A 1 -13.98 48.44 33.29
CA MET A 1 -13.43 47.09 33.06
C MET A 1 -13.28 46.94 31.56
N PRO A 2 -12.08 46.83 31.02
CA PRO A 2 -11.91 46.60 29.61
C PRO A 2 -11.95 45.08 29.30
N ASP A 3 -12.78 44.72 28.31
CA ASP A 3 -12.93 43.39 27.78
C ASP A 3 -11.61 42.88 27.16
N ASN A 4 -11.02 41.88 27.75
CA ASN A 4 -9.95 41.08 27.17
C ASN A 4 -10.56 40.16 26.10
N LYS A 5 -10.57 40.59 24.84
CA LYS A 5 -10.71 39.68 23.71
C LYS A 5 -9.37 38.98 23.53
N GLU A 6 -9.27 37.75 24.04
CA GLU A 6 -8.25 36.81 23.62
C GLU A 6 -8.46 36.51 22.14
N PHE A 7 -7.64 37.10 21.28
CA PHE A 7 -7.44 36.65 19.92
C PHE A 7 -6.70 35.30 19.97
N SER A 8 -7.44 34.21 19.93
CA SER A 8 -6.86 32.91 19.56
C SER A 8 -6.33 33.02 18.14
N SER A 9 -5.02 33.22 18.02
CA SER A 9 -4.34 33.06 16.74
C SER A 9 -4.46 31.57 16.30
N GLU A 10 -5.42 31.27 15.46
CA GLU A 10 -5.38 30.04 14.69
C GLU A 10 -4.04 30.02 13.94
N LYS A 11 -3.13 29.17 14.37
CA LYS A 11 -1.91 28.88 13.62
C LYS A 11 -2.36 28.34 12.26
N SER A 12 -2.29 29.16 11.23
CA SER A 12 -2.37 28.72 9.85
C SER A 12 -1.39 27.54 9.69
N SER A 13 -1.93 26.33 9.62
CA SER A 13 -1.10 25.15 9.36
C SER A 13 -0.50 25.32 7.98
N SER A 14 0.82 25.44 7.91
CA SER A 14 1.52 25.50 6.63
C SER A 14 1.23 24.25 5.83
N ILE A 15 0.89 24.42 4.54
CA ILE A 15 0.67 23.30 3.61
C ILE A 15 1.94 22.44 3.56
N LYS A 16 1.80 21.14 3.80
CA LYS A 16 2.88 20.17 3.71
C LYS A 16 3.01 19.67 2.26
N ASN A 17 4.18 19.80 1.68
CA ASN A 17 4.48 19.26 0.36
C ASN A 17 4.92 17.82 0.49
N ILE A 18 4.26 16.90 -0.24
CA ILE A 18 4.58 15.47 -0.28
C ILE A 18 5.04 15.05 -1.66
N LEU A 19 6.02 14.16 -1.72
CA LEU A 19 6.51 13.54 -2.94
C LEU A 19 6.12 12.07 -2.99
N ILE A 20 5.44 11.64 -4.07
CA ILE A 20 5.00 10.26 -4.23
C ILE A 20 5.80 9.59 -5.35
N LEU A 21 6.55 8.53 -5.01
CA LEU A 21 7.18 7.61 -5.95
C LEU A 21 6.22 6.44 -6.20
N GLY A 22 5.99 6.08 -7.47
CA GLY A 22 4.98 5.07 -7.83
C GLY A 22 3.57 5.63 -8.00
N ALA A 23 3.44 6.95 -8.18
CA ALA A 23 2.18 7.68 -8.32
C ALA A 23 1.27 7.16 -9.44
N THR A 24 1.83 6.60 -10.52
CA THR A 24 1.08 6.02 -11.65
C THR A 24 0.62 4.58 -11.44
N GLY A 25 0.96 3.99 -10.28
CA GLY A 25 0.49 2.68 -9.87
C GLY A 25 -0.90 2.71 -9.22
N TYR A 26 -1.46 1.54 -8.92
CA TYR A 26 -2.79 1.40 -8.33
C TYR A 26 -2.92 2.17 -7.00
N ILE A 27 -2.07 1.86 -6.00
CA ILE A 27 -2.07 2.56 -4.71
C ILE A 27 -1.67 4.03 -4.92
N GLY A 28 -0.61 4.30 -5.70
CA GLY A 28 -0.10 5.65 -5.91
C GLY A 28 -1.11 6.63 -6.50
N GLY A 29 -1.93 6.17 -7.47
CA GLY A 29 -3.00 6.99 -8.04
C GLY A 29 -4.09 7.34 -7.02
N ALA A 30 -4.46 6.38 -6.16
CA ALA A 30 -5.40 6.63 -5.06
C ALA A 30 -4.82 7.61 -4.04
N LEU A 31 -3.52 7.50 -3.71
CA LEU A 31 -2.83 8.46 -2.85
C LEU A 31 -2.87 9.86 -3.45
N CYS A 32 -2.51 10.02 -4.73
CA CYS A 32 -2.56 11.33 -5.40
C CYS A 32 -3.95 11.95 -5.26
N ARG A 33 -5.02 11.19 -5.56
CA ARG A 33 -6.40 11.65 -5.43
C ARG A 33 -6.74 12.07 -3.99
N LYS A 34 -6.50 11.22 -3.01
CA LYS A 34 -6.90 11.46 -1.62
C LYS A 34 -6.12 12.60 -0.97
N PHE A 35 -4.81 12.66 -1.18
CA PHE A 35 -3.99 13.75 -0.67
C PHE A 35 -4.37 15.10 -1.31
N SER A 36 -4.70 15.14 -2.61
CA SER A 36 -5.14 16.38 -3.27
C SER A 36 -6.48 16.91 -2.74
N GLN A 37 -7.31 16.05 -2.17
CA GLN A 37 -8.57 16.40 -1.52
C GLN A 37 -8.40 16.81 -0.05
N THR A 38 -7.18 16.76 0.45
CA THR A 38 -6.84 17.03 1.85
C THR A 38 -6.14 18.40 1.94
N PRO A 39 -6.77 19.44 2.49
CA PRO A 39 -6.34 20.84 2.34
C PRO A 39 -4.94 21.18 2.87
N ASP A 40 -4.41 20.40 3.82
CA ASP A 40 -3.11 20.60 4.42
C ASP A 40 -1.96 19.94 3.64
N PHE A 41 -2.22 19.40 2.44
CA PHE A 41 -1.21 18.77 1.60
C PHE A 41 -1.20 19.31 0.17
N ALA A 42 0.01 19.39 -0.40
CA ALA A 42 0.23 19.57 -1.84
C ALA A 42 1.01 18.36 -2.40
N VAL A 43 0.49 17.77 -3.47
CA VAL A 43 1.00 16.52 -4.05
C VAL A 43 1.99 16.81 -5.16
N PHE A 44 3.17 16.23 -5.07
CA PHE A 44 4.17 16.16 -6.12
C PHE A 44 4.41 14.68 -6.48
N ALA A 45 4.43 14.36 -7.75
CA ALA A 45 4.63 13.00 -8.22
C ALA A 45 5.97 12.88 -8.95
N LEU A 46 6.87 12.00 -8.46
CA LEU A 46 8.07 11.62 -9.20
C LEU A 46 7.76 10.38 -10.04
N VAL A 47 7.89 10.51 -11.35
CA VAL A 47 7.51 9.47 -12.31
C VAL A 47 8.65 9.15 -13.28
N ARG A 48 8.66 7.93 -13.82
CA ARG A 48 9.62 7.54 -14.87
C ARG A 48 9.38 8.33 -16.17
N PRO A 49 10.37 8.52 -17.03
CA PRO A 49 10.21 9.31 -18.26
C PRO A 49 9.07 8.84 -19.17
N SER A 50 8.86 7.52 -19.27
CA SER A 50 7.84 6.90 -20.13
C SER A 50 6.46 6.76 -19.46
N SER A 51 6.29 7.18 -18.21
CA SER A 51 5.02 6.98 -17.50
C SER A 51 3.89 7.79 -18.12
N ASN A 52 2.73 7.16 -18.35
CA ASN A 52 1.49 7.87 -18.64
C ASN A 52 1.00 8.55 -17.34
N VAL A 53 0.80 9.85 -17.38
CA VAL A 53 0.46 10.67 -16.23
C VAL A 53 -0.93 11.30 -16.29
N GLU A 54 -1.67 11.11 -17.38
CA GLU A 54 -2.94 11.80 -17.63
C GLU A 54 -3.96 11.57 -16.51
N THR A 55 -3.99 10.36 -15.96
CA THR A 55 -4.93 9.99 -14.87
C THR A 55 -4.58 10.58 -13.51
N ILE A 56 -3.30 10.95 -13.26
CA ILE A 56 -2.87 11.55 -11.98
C ILE A 56 -2.69 13.05 -12.07
N LYS A 57 -2.55 13.61 -13.28
CA LYS A 57 -2.31 15.04 -13.53
C LYS A 57 -3.29 15.96 -12.80
N PRO A 58 -4.61 15.67 -12.75
CA PRO A 58 -5.57 16.51 -12.03
C PRO A 58 -5.34 16.60 -10.52
N PHE A 59 -4.60 15.64 -9.94
CA PHE A 59 -4.39 15.49 -8.50
C PHE A 59 -3.02 15.97 -8.03
N CYS A 60 -2.12 16.31 -8.96
CA CYS A 60 -0.76 16.71 -8.62
C CYS A 60 -0.56 18.20 -8.87
N LYS A 61 0.06 18.88 -7.91
CA LYS A 61 0.54 20.26 -8.09
C LYS A 61 1.64 20.32 -9.15
N GLU A 62 2.51 19.33 -9.15
CA GLU A 62 3.54 19.16 -10.19
C GLU A 62 3.87 17.69 -10.40
N ILE A 63 4.15 17.34 -11.67
CA ILE A 63 4.67 16.02 -12.05
C ILE A 63 6.10 16.19 -12.46
N ILE A 64 7.01 15.55 -11.74
CA ILE A 64 8.44 15.58 -11.91
C ILE A 64 8.83 14.30 -12.64
N ARG A 65 9.51 14.42 -13.79
CA ARG A 65 10.04 13.25 -14.51
C ARG A 65 11.49 13.01 -14.09
N SER A 66 11.78 11.76 -13.70
CA SER A 66 13.17 11.36 -13.45
C SER A 66 14.00 11.52 -14.73
N GLN A 67 15.29 11.78 -14.56
CA GLN A 67 16.22 11.93 -15.69
C GLN A 67 16.56 10.58 -16.31
N GLU A 68 16.55 9.51 -15.50
CA GLU A 68 16.88 8.15 -15.92
C GLU A 68 15.63 7.26 -15.94
N VAL A 69 15.76 6.07 -16.53
CA VAL A 69 14.69 5.05 -16.59
C VAL A 69 14.23 4.63 -15.20
N ASN A 70 15.13 4.63 -14.23
CA ASN A 70 14.86 4.34 -12.83
C ASN A 70 14.99 5.61 -11.99
N PHE A 71 14.33 5.63 -10.82
CA PHE A 71 14.51 6.72 -9.87
C PHE A 71 15.92 6.72 -9.30
N SER A 72 16.52 7.91 -9.20
CA SER A 72 17.80 8.11 -8.55
C SER A 72 17.66 8.92 -7.26
N SER A 73 18.64 8.80 -6.37
CA SER A 73 18.67 9.63 -5.16
C SER A 73 18.78 11.12 -5.49
N ASN A 74 19.42 11.47 -6.61
CA ASN A 74 19.53 12.86 -7.08
C ASN A 74 18.17 13.42 -7.48
N ASP A 75 17.34 12.66 -8.24
CA ASP A 75 15.99 13.10 -8.61
C ASP A 75 15.17 13.43 -7.34
N VAL A 76 15.25 12.58 -6.32
CA VAL A 76 14.55 12.79 -5.05
C VAL A 76 15.12 14.01 -4.31
N THR A 77 16.44 14.12 -4.22
CA THR A 77 17.12 15.25 -3.57
C THR A 77 16.75 16.59 -4.22
N GLU A 78 16.78 16.67 -5.54
CA GLU A 78 16.40 17.86 -6.28
C GLU A 78 14.93 18.22 -6.09
N ALA A 79 14.04 17.22 -6.17
CA ALA A 79 12.61 17.42 -5.92
C ALA A 79 12.35 17.96 -4.51
N ILE A 80 13.02 17.40 -3.48
CA ILE A 80 12.86 17.85 -2.10
C ILE A 80 13.30 19.31 -1.94
N ARG A 81 14.49 19.66 -2.47
CA ARG A 81 15.03 21.03 -2.34
C ARG A 81 14.19 22.04 -3.10
N LYS A 82 13.83 21.74 -4.36
CA LYS A 82 13.09 22.65 -5.22
C LYS A 82 11.67 22.94 -4.71
N HIS A 83 11.03 21.93 -4.14
CA HIS A 83 9.62 22.01 -3.77
C HIS A 83 9.38 21.96 -2.28
N GLU A 84 10.42 22.08 -1.44
CA GLU A 84 10.32 22.07 0.01
C GLU A 84 9.52 20.86 0.53
N ILE A 85 9.80 19.69 -0.03
CA ILE A 85 9.11 18.43 0.34
C ILE A 85 9.44 18.09 1.79
N THR A 86 8.42 17.81 2.57
CA THR A 86 8.56 17.40 3.99
C THR A 86 8.35 15.90 4.20
N THR A 87 7.69 15.24 3.25
CA THR A 87 7.38 13.80 3.32
C THR A 87 7.56 13.16 1.95
N VAL A 88 8.28 12.06 1.91
CA VAL A 88 8.43 11.21 0.72
C VAL A 88 7.65 9.91 0.94
N ILE A 89 6.77 9.55 0.00
CA ILE A 89 5.99 8.31 0.06
C ILE A 89 6.46 7.41 -1.08
N ASN A 90 6.97 6.23 -0.74
CA ASN A 90 7.38 5.24 -1.71
C ASN A 90 6.39 4.07 -1.76
N VAL A 91 5.58 4.04 -2.82
CA VAL A 91 4.68 2.94 -3.18
C VAL A 91 5.08 2.31 -4.52
N ALA A 92 6.29 2.58 -4.99
CA ALA A 92 6.79 2.01 -6.23
C ALA A 92 7.02 0.51 -6.07
N TRP A 93 6.44 -0.24 -6.97
CA TRP A 93 6.62 -1.68 -7.11
C TRP A 93 6.71 -2.06 -8.58
N ASN A 94 7.63 -2.97 -8.92
CA ASN A 94 7.88 -3.35 -10.31
C ASN A 94 7.05 -4.58 -10.69
N MET A 95 6.21 -4.41 -11.71
CA MET A 95 5.41 -5.47 -12.32
C MET A 95 5.75 -5.60 -13.81
N PRO A 96 5.71 -6.79 -14.40
CA PRO A 96 5.48 -8.09 -13.75
C PRO A 96 6.62 -8.48 -12.78
N PRO A 97 6.35 -9.38 -11.80
CA PRO A 97 7.39 -9.80 -10.87
C PRO A 97 8.49 -10.61 -11.59
N GLU A 98 9.71 -10.46 -11.08
CA GLU A 98 10.85 -11.26 -11.53
C GLU A 98 10.73 -12.71 -11.04
N PRO A 99 11.41 -13.67 -11.71
CA PRO A 99 11.27 -15.07 -11.37
C PRO A 99 11.94 -15.48 -10.06
N THR A 100 12.85 -14.65 -9.53
CA THR A 100 13.53 -14.93 -8.25
C THR A 100 13.38 -13.76 -7.28
N GLN A 101 13.49 -14.06 -5.99
CA GLN A 101 13.43 -13.10 -4.92
C GLN A 101 14.54 -12.05 -5.02
N GLU A 102 15.76 -12.46 -5.34
CA GLU A 102 16.92 -11.58 -5.49
C GLU A 102 16.73 -10.61 -6.67
N ALA A 103 16.24 -11.10 -7.80
CA ALA A 103 16.01 -10.28 -8.99
C ALA A 103 14.89 -9.26 -8.73
N GLN A 104 13.79 -9.67 -8.11
CA GLN A 104 12.71 -8.77 -7.74
C GLN A 104 13.17 -7.72 -6.72
N PHE A 105 13.90 -8.14 -5.68
CA PHE A 105 14.44 -7.22 -4.69
C PHE A 105 15.42 -6.24 -5.32
N ALA A 106 16.29 -6.69 -6.23
CA ALA A 106 17.23 -5.82 -6.93
C ALA A 106 16.54 -4.69 -7.70
N LYS A 107 15.34 -4.95 -8.27
CA LYS A 107 14.53 -3.93 -8.94
C LYS A 107 13.81 -3.01 -7.94
N ASP A 108 13.15 -3.58 -6.94
CA ASP A 108 12.31 -2.81 -6.02
C ASP A 108 13.12 -1.93 -5.07
N ARG A 109 14.33 -2.39 -4.70
CA ARG A 109 15.22 -1.59 -3.84
C ARG A 109 15.66 -0.28 -4.47
N ILE A 110 15.68 -0.16 -5.81
CA ILE A 110 16.14 1.07 -6.49
C ILE A 110 15.30 2.27 -6.07
N ALA A 111 13.97 2.15 -6.17
CA ALA A 111 13.07 3.23 -5.76
C ALA A 111 13.10 3.47 -4.24
N LEU A 112 13.25 2.40 -3.46
CA LEU A 112 13.37 2.49 -2.00
C LEU A 112 14.65 3.23 -1.60
N GLU A 113 15.81 2.83 -2.13
CA GLU A 113 17.10 3.48 -1.87
C GLU A 113 17.10 4.93 -2.36
N ALA A 114 16.49 5.22 -3.53
CA ALA A 114 16.35 6.58 -4.03
C ALA A 114 15.58 7.46 -3.04
N ALA A 115 14.45 6.97 -2.51
CA ALA A 115 13.65 7.68 -1.52
C ALA A 115 14.44 7.91 -0.21
N LEU A 116 15.04 6.86 0.36
CA LEU A 116 15.76 6.92 1.63
C LEU A 116 17.02 7.81 1.55
N HIS A 117 17.87 7.57 0.56
CA HIS A 117 19.14 8.29 0.42
C HIS A 117 18.92 9.73 -0.04
N GLY A 118 17.97 9.95 -0.97
CA GLY A 118 17.63 11.29 -1.44
C GLY A 118 17.05 12.17 -0.32
N ALA A 119 16.19 11.62 0.52
CA ALA A 119 15.66 12.33 1.69
C ALA A 119 16.79 12.66 2.68
N LYS A 120 17.62 11.69 3.04
CA LYS A 120 18.73 11.87 3.99
C LYS A 120 19.77 12.88 3.50
N ALA A 121 20.02 12.96 2.20
CA ALA A 121 20.95 13.92 1.60
C ALA A 121 20.50 15.39 1.75
N VAL A 122 19.22 15.63 2.04
CA VAL A 122 18.68 16.97 2.33
C VAL A 122 18.58 17.20 3.84
N SER A 123 17.87 16.32 4.55
CA SER A 123 17.76 16.36 6.00
C SER A 123 17.39 14.97 6.54
N PRO A 124 17.95 14.54 7.67
CA PRO A 124 17.52 13.31 8.35
C PRO A 124 16.08 13.41 8.89
N ASP A 125 15.50 14.61 8.97
CA ASP A 125 14.14 14.84 9.48
C ASP A 125 13.06 14.64 8.40
N ILE A 126 13.43 14.60 7.12
CA ILE A 126 12.47 14.29 6.06
C ILE A 126 11.85 12.92 6.32
N HIS A 127 10.53 12.88 6.48
CA HIS A 127 9.83 11.63 6.77
C HIS A 127 9.66 10.80 5.49
N VAL A 128 10.18 9.59 5.48
CA VAL A 128 10.00 8.64 4.38
C VAL A 128 9.01 7.57 4.79
N ILE A 129 7.83 7.54 4.17
CA ILE A 129 6.82 6.50 4.37
C ILE A 129 7.00 5.46 3.27
N THR A 130 7.30 4.23 3.65
CA THR A 130 7.53 3.14 2.72
C THR A 130 6.40 2.12 2.77
N THR A 131 6.25 1.37 1.68
CA THR A 131 5.26 0.30 1.56
C THR A 131 5.94 -1.05 1.61
N SER A 132 5.50 -1.90 2.51
CA SER A 132 5.82 -3.32 2.56
C SER A 132 4.57 -4.15 2.21
N GLY A 133 4.35 -5.29 2.85
CA GLY A 133 3.16 -6.11 2.68
C GLY A 133 2.90 -6.95 3.92
N ASN A 134 1.63 -7.11 4.27
CA ASN A 134 1.20 -7.83 5.47
C ASN A 134 1.71 -9.29 5.54
N PHE A 135 2.00 -9.91 4.40
CA PHE A 135 2.57 -11.28 4.36
C PHE A 135 3.98 -11.37 4.94
N SER A 136 4.73 -10.27 5.02
CA SER A 136 6.04 -10.26 5.73
C SER A 136 5.89 -10.41 7.23
N LEU A 137 4.71 -10.16 7.78
CA LEU A 137 4.40 -10.22 9.20
C LEU A 137 3.91 -11.60 9.67
N ILE A 138 3.53 -12.51 8.76
CA ILE A 138 2.97 -13.82 9.12
C ILE A 138 4.05 -14.73 9.70
N THR A 139 3.77 -15.32 10.87
CA THR A 139 4.65 -16.27 11.55
C THR A 139 4.24 -17.72 11.29
N ALA A 140 5.19 -18.68 11.49
CA ALA A 140 4.94 -20.11 11.29
C ALA A 140 3.83 -20.65 12.22
N ASP A 141 3.71 -20.06 13.39
CA ASP A 141 2.76 -20.50 14.41
C ASP A 141 1.34 -19.98 14.19
N GLY A 142 1.14 -19.12 13.15
CA GLY A 142 -0.13 -18.47 12.90
C GLY A 142 -0.52 -17.51 14.03
N GLY A 143 -1.82 -17.45 14.32
CA GLY A 143 -2.36 -16.65 15.41
C GLY A 143 -2.58 -15.19 15.08
N ARG A 144 -2.41 -14.31 16.06
CA ARG A 144 -2.64 -12.87 15.91
C ARG A 144 -1.42 -12.18 15.31
N ILE A 145 -1.58 -11.64 14.12
CA ILE A 145 -0.56 -10.90 13.36
C ILE A 145 -0.78 -9.41 13.61
N THR A 146 0.25 -8.74 14.11
CA THR A 146 0.27 -7.30 14.37
C THR A 146 1.35 -6.62 13.54
N GLU A 147 1.54 -5.32 13.74
CA GLU A 147 2.61 -4.52 13.09
C GLU A 147 4.02 -4.93 13.49
N THR A 148 4.17 -5.78 14.51
CA THR A 148 5.51 -6.21 14.96
C THR A 148 6.10 -7.20 13.99
N PRO A 149 7.21 -6.86 13.31
CA PRO A 149 7.88 -7.81 12.43
C PRO A 149 8.35 -9.05 13.19
N PRO A 150 8.24 -10.24 12.59
CA PRO A 150 8.75 -11.45 13.21
C PRO A 150 10.27 -11.40 13.39
N PRO A 151 10.82 -12.09 14.40
CA PRO A 151 12.26 -12.17 14.63
C PRO A 151 13.00 -12.64 13.37
N ARG A 152 14.24 -12.16 13.18
CA ARG A 152 15.08 -12.60 12.06
C ARG A 152 15.31 -14.11 12.10
N GLY A 153 15.28 -14.76 10.93
CA GLY A 153 15.53 -16.19 10.79
C GLY A 153 14.36 -17.10 11.18
N TYR A 154 13.20 -16.53 11.44
CA TYR A 154 12.03 -17.34 11.71
C TYR A 154 11.56 -18.12 10.45
N THR A 155 10.99 -19.33 10.67
CA THR A 155 10.49 -20.19 9.60
C THR A 155 9.08 -19.79 9.19
N ARG A 156 8.86 -19.63 7.87
CA ARG A 156 7.52 -19.32 7.32
C ARG A 156 6.68 -20.56 7.15
N PRO A 157 5.34 -20.41 7.19
CA PRO A 157 4.44 -21.50 6.87
C PRO A 157 4.67 -22.02 5.44
N LYS A 158 4.72 -23.32 5.24
CA LYS A 158 4.95 -23.96 3.92
C LYS A 158 3.88 -23.60 2.88
N TYR A 159 2.65 -23.29 3.32
CA TYR A 159 1.55 -22.90 2.43
C TYR A 159 1.70 -21.49 1.85
N LEU A 160 2.67 -20.71 2.35
CA LEU A 160 3.02 -19.42 1.78
C LEU A 160 4.08 -19.51 0.67
N ALA A 161 4.51 -20.71 0.27
CA ALA A 161 5.61 -20.90 -0.67
C ALA A 161 5.44 -20.13 -2.00
N CYS A 162 4.22 -19.98 -2.49
CA CYS A 162 3.91 -19.20 -3.69
C CYS A 162 3.95 -17.67 -3.47
N PHE A 163 3.84 -17.21 -2.21
CA PHE A 163 4.08 -15.83 -1.81
C PHE A 163 5.46 -15.62 -1.20
N ASP A 164 6.29 -16.68 -1.12
CA ASP A 164 7.66 -16.58 -0.60
C ASP A 164 8.46 -15.54 -1.38
N LEU A 165 8.23 -15.42 -2.69
CA LEU A 165 8.84 -14.38 -3.49
C LEU A 165 8.50 -12.99 -2.94
N LEU A 166 7.23 -12.64 -2.88
CA LEU A 166 6.78 -11.29 -2.50
C LEU A 166 7.02 -11.00 -1.01
N SER A 167 6.72 -11.95 -0.14
CA SER A 167 6.94 -11.78 1.28
C SER A 167 8.44 -11.72 1.61
N GLY A 168 9.28 -12.49 0.91
CA GLY A 168 10.72 -12.43 1.04
C GLY A 168 11.31 -11.10 0.61
N VAL A 169 10.86 -10.56 -0.53
CA VAL A 169 11.23 -9.22 -0.98
C VAL A 169 10.85 -8.16 0.04
N ASN A 170 9.65 -8.25 0.62
CA ASN A 170 9.21 -7.30 1.64
C ASN A 170 10.07 -7.36 2.90
N VAL A 171 10.44 -8.56 3.37
CA VAL A 171 11.37 -8.69 4.51
C VAL A 171 12.73 -8.06 4.21
N LEU A 172 13.27 -8.23 3.00
CA LEU A 172 14.53 -7.60 2.62
C LEU A 172 14.41 -6.06 2.57
N LYS A 173 13.26 -5.54 2.13
CA LYS A 173 12.95 -4.10 2.17
C LYS A 173 12.89 -3.60 3.62
N ASP A 174 12.20 -4.31 4.50
CA ASP A 174 12.07 -3.95 5.92
C ASP A 174 13.44 -3.89 6.59
N VAL A 175 14.33 -4.84 6.31
CA VAL A 175 15.72 -4.81 6.81
C VAL A 175 16.48 -3.57 6.34
N LEU A 176 16.29 -3.14 5.09
CA LEU A 176 16.91 -1.91 4.58
C LEU A 176 16.40 -0.68 5.31
N ILE A 177 15.08 -0.61 5.55
CA ILE A 177 14.44 0.52 6.23
C ILE A 177 14.88 0.57 7.69
N GLU A 178 14.92 -0.55 8.40
CA GLU A 178 15.43 -0.62 9.77
C GLU A 178 16.88 -0.14 9.85
N LYS A 179 17.74 -0.57 8.90
CA LYS A 179 19.13 -0.08 8.84
C LYS A 179 19.19 1.43 8.63
N TYR A 180 18.32 1.98 7.80
CA TYR A 180 18.23 3.44 7.56
C TYR A 180 17.83 4.18 8.84
N ILE A 181 16.81 3.68 9.56
CA ILE A 181 16.32 4.25 10.82
C ILE A 181 17.43 4.21 11.89
N ASN A 182 18.12 3.06 12.04
CA ASN A 182 19.21 2.88 13.00
C ASN A 182 20.41 3.81 12.71
N ASN A 183 20.58 4.21 11.45
CA ASN A 183 21.59 5.18 11.03
C ASN A 183 21.10 6.64 11.09
N GLY A 184 20.03 6.92 11.82
CA GLY A 184 19.55 8.29 12.07
C GLY A 184 18.52 8.81 11.09
N GLY A 185 18.08 8.04 10.09
CA GLY A 185 17.04 8.46 9.15
C GLY A 185 15.63 8.41 9.77
N ASN A 186 14.71 9.22 9.23
CA ASN A 186 13.31 9.24 9.65
C ASN A 186 12.47 8.46 8.63
N ALA A 187 12.06 7.24 8.98
CA ALA A 187 11.17 6.46 8.14
C ALA A 187 10.13 5.71 8.97
N SER A 188 9.03 5.36 8.32
CA SER A 188 7.99 4.45 8.80
C SER A 188 7.55 3.50 7.70
N ILE A 189 6.87 2.41 8.07
CA ILE A 189 6.44 1.36 7.15
C ILE A 189 4.93 1.20 7.25
N VAL A 190 4.24 1.22 6.11
CA VAL A 190 2.85 0.80 6.00
C VAL A 190 2.82 -0.61 5.41
N TYR A 191 2.05 -1.48 6.03
CA TYR A 191 1.79 -2.86 5.60
C TYR A 191 0.36 -2.98 5.08
N PRO A 192 0.12 -2.74 3.78
CA PRO A 192 -1.19 -3.00 3.21
C PRO A 192 -1.53 -4.48 3.26
N SER A 193 -2.79 -4.78 3.50
CA SER A 193 -3.36 -6.09 3.25
C SER A 193 -3.71 -6.26 1.77
N SER A 194 -4.60 -7.20 1.45
CA SER A 194 -5.18 -7.33 0.13
C SER A 194 -5.99 -6.07 -0.22
N VAL A 195 -5.47 -5.27 -1.15
CA VAL A 195 -6.06 -3.96 -1.48
C VAL A 195 -7.10 -4.11 -2.58
N TYR A 196 -8.30 -3.57 -2.36
CA TYR A 196 -9.42 -3.58 -3.30
C TYR A 196 -10.02 -2.18 -3.51
N GLY A 197 -10.96 -2.05 -4.44
CA GLY A 197 -11.64 -0.81 -4.74
C GLY A 197 -11.13 -0.10 -5.99
N ALA A 198 -11.74 1.02 -6.36
CA ALA A 198 -11.42 1.76 -7.58
C ALA A 198 -10.31 2.77 -7.36
N ALA A 199 -9.27 2.72 -8.19
CA ALA A 199 -8.22 3.73 -8.27
C ALA A 199 -8.25 4.47 -9.61
N PRO A 200 -7.70 5.69 -9.71
CA PRO A 200 -7.72 6.46 -10.95
C PRO A 200 -6.87 5.87 -12.07
N THR A 201 -5.86 5.07 -11.74
CA THR A 201 -4.80 4.68 -12.66
C THR A 201 -4.95 3.27 -13.21
N ARG A 202 -4.95 2.28 -12.34
CA ARG A 202 -4.94 0.86 -12.68
C ARG A 202 -5.88 0.08 -11.80
N GLY A 203 -6.23 -1.14 -12.24
CA GLY A 203 -6.91 -2.11 -11.41
C GLY A 203 -6.00 -2.74 -10.35
N SER A 204 -6.62 -3.38 -9.36
CA SER A 204 -5.92 -4.19 -8.36
C SER A 204 -5.58 -5.57 -8.92
N PHE A 205 -4.67 -6.28 -8.24
CA PHE A 205 -4.44 -7.71 -8.52
C PHE A 205 -5.74 -8.54 -8.43
N TRP A 206 -6.63 -8.16 -7.53
CA TRP A 206 -7.89 -8.85 -7.30
C TRP A 206 -8.93 -8.61 -8.38
N ASP A 207 -8.80 -7.54 -9.17
CA ASP A 207 -9.63 -7.31 -10.35
C ASP A 207 -9.51 -8.46 -11.36
N PHE A 208 -8.28 -9.01 -11.51
CA PHE A 208 -8.06 -10.20 -12.32
C PHE A 208 -8.80 -11.44 -11.77
N ALA A 209 -8.76 -11.65 -10.45
CA ALA A 209 -9.48 -12.77 -9.83
C ALA A 209 -10.99 -12.67 -10.08
N ILE A 210 -11.59 -11.49 -9.91
CA ILE A 210 -13.02 -11.24 -10.21
C ILE A 210 -13.31 -11.51 -11.69
N GLN A 211 -12.46 -11.09 -12.61
CA GLN A 211 -12.63 -11.32 -14.03
C GLN A 211 -12.71 -12.81 -14.35
N GLN A 212 -11.93 -13.67 -13.67
CA GLN A 212 -12.02 -15.11 -13.85
C GLN A 212 -13.40 -15.65 -13.44
N PHE A 213 -14.00 -15.14 -12.37
CA PHE A 213 -15.38 -15.48 -12.00
C PHE A 213 -16.39 -15.04 -13.06
N ILE A 214 -16.28 -13.81 -13.56
CA ILE A 214 -17.19 -13.23 -14.56
C ILE A 214 -17.20 -14.04 -15.86
N ILE A 215 -16.05 -14.56 -16.32
CA ILE A 215 -15.95 -15.35 -17.57
C ILE A 215 -16.29 -16.82 -17.36
N GLY A 216 -16.84 -17.21 -16.21
CA GLY A 216 -17.23 -18.59 -15.91
C GLY A 216 -16.07 -19.56 -15.77
N LYS A 217 -14.85 -19.05 -15.59
CA LYS A 217 -13.66 -19.82 -15.23
C LYS A 217 -13.39 -19.55 -13.75
N PRO A 218 -14.15 -20.16 -12.81
CA PRO A 218 -13.88 -19.95 -11.42
C PRO A 218 -12.38 -20.21 -11.19
N TYR A 219 -11.76 -19.36 -10.44
CA TYR A 219 -10.34 -19.38 -10.15
C TYR A 219 -9.87 -20.77 -9.68
N GLN A 220 -9.64 -21.66 -10.65
CA GLN A 220 -9.30 -23.07 -10.38
C GLN A 220 -7.80 -23.29 -10.30
N GLY A 221 -7.03 -22.30 -10.66
CA GLY A 221 -5.81 -22.79 -11.19
C GLY A 221 -4.56 -22.44 -10.45
N HIS A 222 -4.46 -21.42 -9.78
CA HIS A 222 -3.20 -21.02 -9.13
C HIS A 222 -3.50 -20.42 -7.77
N GLN A 223 -4.34 -21.13 -7.03
CA GLN A 223 -4.54 -20.76 -5.64
C GLN A 223 -3.31 -21.18 -4.85
N PRO A 224 -2.46 -20.23 -4.53
CA PRO A 224 -1.37 -20.52 -3.64
C PRO A 224 -1.86 -20.73 -2.21
N PHE A 225 -3.13 -20.40 -1.92
CA PHE A 225 -3.69 -20.49 -0.60
C PHE A 225 -4.73 -21.59 -0.49
N PRO A 226 -4.74 -22.31 0.63
CA PRO A 226 -5.88 -23.12 1.00
C PRO A 226 -7.15 -22.25 1.06
N PRO A 227 -8.34 -22.78 0.75
CA PRO A 227 -9.58 -22.03 0.78
C PRO A 227 -9.95 -21.42 2.15
N ASP A 228 -9.48 -22.02 3.23
CA ASP A 228 -9.62 -21.56 4.61
C ASP A 228 -8.54 -20.56 5.04
N PHE A 229 -7.56 -20.28 4.17
CA PHE A 229 -6.53 -19.30 4.46
C PHE A 229 -7.15 -17.93 4.71
N MET A 230 -6.87 -17.38 5.89
CA MET A 230 -7.32 -16.04 6.28
C MET A 230 -6.37 -15.01 5.68
N THR A 231 -6.93 -14.03 5.02
CA THR A 231 -6.22 -12.82 4.61
C THR A 231 -6.98 -11.59 5.08
N ALA A 232 -6.28 -10.49 5.27
CA ALA A 232 -6.95 -9.24 5.55
C ALA A 232 -7.19 -8.45 4.26
N TRP A 233 -8.18 -7.56 4.30
CA TRP A 233 -8.63 -6.76 3.17
C TRP A 233 -8.74 -5.30 3.57
N VAL A 234 -8.32 -4.41 2.70
CA VAL A 234 -8.41 -2.97 2.91
C VAL A 234 -8.85 -2.28 1.62
N HIS A 235 -9.83 -1.39 1.72
CA HIS A 235 -10.21 -0.55 0.60
C HIS A 235 -9.09 0.45 0.28
N VAL A 236 -8.86 0.71 -1.01
CA VAL A 236 -7.76 1.59 -1.45
C VAL A 236 -7.87 3.01 -0.90
N ASP A 237 -9.09 3.52 -0.67
CA ASP A 237 -9.31 4.83 -0.07
C ASP A 237 -9.05 4.84 1.45
N ASP A 238 -9.39 3.78 2.15
CA ASP A 238 -9.04 3.61 3.57
C ASP A 238 -7.53 3.47 3.74
N LEU A 239 -6.88 2.73 2.84
CA LEU A 239 -5.42 2.66 2.80
C LEU A 239 -4.80 4.04 2.57
N ALA A 240 -5.36 4.84 1.67
CA ALA A 240 -4.88 6.20 1.45
C ALA A 240 -5.08 7.10 2.69
N ASP A 241 -6.20 6.95 3.42
CA ASP A 241 -6.42 7.62 4.69
C ASP A 241 -5.35 7.21 5.75
N CYS A 242 -4.90 5.93 5.72
CA CYS A 242 -3.78 5.46 6.55
C CYS A 242 -2.47 6.20 6.23
N TYR A 243 -2.13 6.36 4.95
CA TYR A 243 -0.94 7.13 4.54
C TYR A 243 -1.05 8.61 4.92
N ILE A 244 -2.23 9.21 4.78
CA ILE A 244 -2.48 10.60 5.22
C ILE A 244 -2.25 10.73 6.73
N ALA A 245 -2.78 9.80 7.51
CA ALA A 245 -2.60 9.78 8.95
C ALA A 245 -1.13 9.55 9.33
N ALA A 246 -0.42 8.65 8.64
CA ALA A 246 1.01 8.44 8.83
C ALA A 246 1.84 9.68 8.47
N ALA A 247 1.47 10.44 7.42
CA ALA A 247 2.12 11.69 7.07
C ALA A 247 1.89 12.83 8.09
N ARG A 248 0.78 12.77 8.84
CA ARG A 248 0.46 13.74 9.89
C ARG A 248 1.05 13.39 11.25
N LYS A 249 0.95 12.12 11.64
CA LYS A 249 1.15 11.62 13.01
C LYS A 249 2.21 10.53 13.10
N GLY A 250 2.64 9.99 11.96
CA GLY A 250 3.59 8.90 11.93
C GLY A 250 4.89 9.25 12.64
N THR A 251 5.47 8.27 13.32
CA THR A 251 6.71 8.41 14.07
C THR A 251 7.85 7.70 13.36
N ARG A 252 9.05 8.16 13.60
CA ARG A 252 10.26 7.46 13.18
C ARG A 252 10.27 6.03 13.73
N GLY A 253 10.45 5.04 12.85
CA GLY A 253 10.38 3.63 13.19
C GLY A 253 8.97 3.10 13.38
N GLY A 254 7.93 3.90 13.03
CA GLY A 254 6.54 3.45 13.10
C GLY A 254 6.25 2.34 12.08
N HIS A 255 5.52 1.33 12.51
CA HIS A 255 5.00 0.25 11.70
C HIS A 255 3.48 0.32 11.74
N TYR A 256 2.82 0.33 10.58
CA TYR A 256 1.38 0.55 10.48
C TYR A 256 0.74 -0.54 9.60
N LEU A 257 -0.05 -1.41 10.21
CA LEU A 257 -0.79 -2.46 9.51
C LEU A 257 -2.16 -1.93 9.09
N ALA A 258 -2.49 -2.01 7.80
CA ALA A 258 -3.81 -1.69 7.27
C ALA A 258 -4.57 -2.98 6.97
N ALA A 259 -5.32 -3.48 7.94
CA ALA A 259 -5.98 -4.79 7.91
C ALA A 259 -7.38 -4.80 8.55
N PRO A 260 -8.29 -3.92 8.07
CA PRO A 260 -9.60 -3.72 8.73
C PRO A 260 -10.51 -4.94 8.75
N GLU A 261 -10.41 -5.82 7.77
CA GLU A 261 -11.35 -6.91 7.59
C GLU A 261 -10.61 -8.22 7.32
N ASN A 262 -10.88 -9.24 8.13
CA ASN A 262 -10.32 -10.57 7.96
C ASN A 262 -11.35 -11.48 7.30
N LEU A 263 -11.04 -11.99 6.11
CA LEU A 263 -11.89 -12.92 5.36
C LEU A 263 -11.04 -14.09 4.83
N SER A 264 -11.60 -15.29 4.86
CA SER A 264 -10.95 -16.41 4.19
C SER A 264 -11.07 -16.29 2.66
N ILE A 265 -10.18 -16.96 1.94
CA ILE A 265 -10.26 -17.05 0.48
C ILE A 265 -11.63 -17.60 0.04
N SER A 266 -12.16 -18.57 0.77
CA SER A 266 -13.49 -19.14 0.51
C SER A 266 -14.60 -18.10 0.70
N GLN A 267 -14.56 -17.29 1.77
CA GLN A 267 -15.53 -16.22 1.99
C GLN A 267 -15.47 -15.17 0.87
N MET A 268 -14.25 -14.75 0.47
CA MET A 268 -14.08 -13.82 -0.64
C MET A 268 -14.59 -14.38 -1.97
N SER A 269 -14.27 -15.65 -2.27
CA SER A 269 -14.76 -16.33 -3.47
C SER A 269 -16.29 -16.40 -3.51
N THR A 270 -16.92 -16.65 -2.36
CA THR A 270 -18.38 -16.64 -2.23
C THR A 270 -18.97 -15.26 -2.52
N LEU A 271 -18.39 -14.19 -1.97
CA LEU A 271 -18.83 -12.83 -2.23
C LEU A 271 -18.69 -12.46 -3.71
N PHE A 272 -17.57 -12.82 -4.36
CA PHE A 272 -17.36 -12.60 -5.78
C PHE A 272 -18.38 -13.35 -6.65
N ALA A 273 -18.61 -14.63 -6.35
CA ALA A 273 -19.56 -15.45 -7.09
C ALA A 273 -20.99 -14.90 -6.97
N GLN A 274 -21.42 -14.53 -5.77
CA GLN A 274 -22.72 -13.91 -5.53
C GLN A 274 -22.87 -12.58 -6.30
N ALA A 275 -21.85 -11.72 -6.25
CA ALA A 275 -21.89 -10.43 -6.94
C ALA A 275 -21.81 -10.58 -8.48
N ALA A 276 -21.12 -11.62 -8.97
CA ALA A 276 -21.02 -11.93 -10.39
C ALA A 276 -22.24 -12.70 -10.93
N GLU A 277 -23.13 -13.20 -10.03
CA GLU A 277 -24.27 -14.05 -10.34
C GLU A 277 -23.83 -15.41 -10.94
N VAL A 278 -22.74 -15.97 -10.42
CA VAL A 278 -22.16 -17.24 -10.85
C VAL A 278 -22.36 -18.30 -9.78
N GLU A 279 -22.77 -19.49 -10.19
CA GLU A 279 -22.87 -20.62 -9.25
C GLU A 279 -21.45 -21.02 -8.77
N PHE A 280 -21.26 -20.99 -7.45
CA PHE A 280 -20.01 -21.36 -6.80
C PHE A 280 -20.27 -22.02 -5.47
N VAL A 281 -19.74 -23.24 -5.31
CA VAL A 281 -19.78 -23.94 -4.03
C VAL A 281 -18.40 -23.82 -3.39
N ALA A 282 -18.35 -23.01 -2.35
CA ALA A 282 -17.11 -22.85 -1.58
C ALA A 282 -16.74 -24.19 -0.91
N PRO A 283 -15.50 -24.67 -1.08
CA PRO A 283 -15.02 -25.83 -0.33
C PRO A 283 -15.10 -25.54 1.18
N VAL A 284 -15.63 -26.48 1.94
CA VAL A 284 -15.67 -26.38 3.41
C VAL A 284 -14.38 -26.99 3.95
N PHE A 285 -13.63 -26.20 4.70
CA PHE A 285 -12.40 -26.62 5.37
C PHE A 285 -12.44 -26.24 6.83
N GLU A 286 -11.88 -27.07 7.68
CA GLU A 286 -11.60 -26.70 9.05
C GLU A 286 -10.33 -25.86 9.08
N ASN A 287 -10.46 -24.59 9.43
CA ASN A 287 -9.32 -23.69 9.60
C ASN A 287 -8.50 -24.13 10.83
N LYS A 288 -7.40 -24.83 10.58
CA LYS A 288 -6.51 -25.34 11.63
C LYS A 288 -5.54 -24.26 12.13
N ASP A 289 -5.19 -23.30 11.26
CA ASP A 289 -4.22 -22.24 11.57
C ASP A 289 -4.94 -20.89 11.50
N LYS A 290 -5.57 -20.50 12.61
CA LYS A 290 -6.31 -19.23 12.70
C LYS A 290 -5.34 -18.05 12.67
N VAL A 291 -4.99 -17.59 11.46
CA VAL A 291 -4.30 -16.30 11.25
C VAL A 291 -5.35 -15.20 11.35
N ILE A 292 -5.13 -14.23 12.22
CA ILE A 292 -5.98 -13.05 12.36
C ILE A 292 -5.06 -11.82 12.32
N PHE A 293 -5.25 -10.96 11.34
CA PHE A 293 -4.58 -9.68 11.30
C PHE A 293 -5.28 -8.69 12.23
N ASP A 294 -4.50 -8.02 13.05
CA ASP A 294 -4.98 -7.10 14.06
C ASP A 294 -4.26 -5.76 13.94
N ASP A 295 -4.97 -4.79 13.44
CA ASP A 295 -4.51 -3.43 13.21
C ASP A 295 -4.95 -2.43 14.31
N SER A 296 -5.37 -2.94 15.47
CA SER A 296 -5.89 -2.09 16.56
C SER A 296 -4.88 -1.04 17.02
N HIS A 297 -3.60 -1.38 17.08
CA HIS A 297 -2.52 -0.44 17.40
C HIS A 297 -2.39 0.65 16.34
N THR A 298 -2.40 0.30 15.05
CA THR A 298 -2.37 1.28 13.94
C THR A 298 -3.55 2.25 14.04
N ARG A 299 -4.76 1.73 14.29
CA ARG A 299 -5.96 2.58 14.45
C ARG A 299 -5.84 3.53 15.63
N GLU A 300 -5.33 3.06 16.76
CA GLU A 300 -5.13 3.85 17.96
C GLU A 300 -4.11 4.96 17.72
N VAL A 301 -2.90 4.61 17.28
CA VAL A 301 -1.78 5.57 17.10
C VAL A 301 -2.07 6.60 16.02
N LEU A 302 -2.62 6.17 14.89
CA LEU A 302 -2.96 7.05 13.77
C LEU A 302 -4.35 7.68 13.91
N GLN A 303 -5.17 7.26 14.88
CA GLN A 303 -6.56 7.69 15.08
C GLN A 303 -7.41 7.46 13.82
N LEU A 304 -7.32 6.23 13.26
CA LEU A 304 -8.01 5.82 12.05
C LEU A 304 -9.37 5.21 12.34
N GLN A 305 -10.29 5.45 11.41
CA GLN A 305 -11.56 4.74 11.32
C GLN A 305 -11.73 4.24 9.90
N TRP A 306 -11.86 2.94 9.74
CA TRP A 306 -12.13 2.34 8.45
C TRP A 306 -13.58 2.55 8.05
N LYS A 307 -13.83 2.83 6.77
CA LYS A 307 -15.14 3.23 6.26
C LYS A 307 -15.78 2.17 5.38
N TYR A 308 -14.95 1.34 4.72
CA TYR A 308 -15.40 0.42 3.69
C TYR A 308 -15.35 -1.03 4.18
N LYS A 309 -16.32 -1.83 3.74
CA LYS A 309 -16.33 -3.28 3.91
C LYS A 309 -16.46 -3.96 2.56
N VAL A 310 -15.80 -5.10 2.40
CA VAL A 310 -15.82 -5.87 1.15
C VAL A 310 -17.25 -6.23 0.75
N ALA A 311 -18.07 -6.69 1.70
CA ALA A 311 -19.44 -7.09 1.43
C ALA A 311 -20.32 -5.95 0.86
N ASP A 312 -20.06 -4.70 1.28
CA ASP A 312 -20.80 -3.53 0.81
C ASP A 312 -20.32 -3.07 -0.58
N GLU A 313 -19.04 -3.28 -0.90
CA GLU A 313 -18.39 -2.77 -2.11
C GLU A 313 -18.30 -3.81 -3.25
N VAL A 314 -18.40 -5.09 -2.95
CA VAL A 314 -18.12 -6.17 -3.92
C VAL A 314 -19.00 -6.09 -5.16
N LYS A 315 -20.25 -5.69 -5.02
CA LYS A 315 -21.19 -5.59 -6.16
C LYS A 315 -20.77 -4.51 -7.14
N SER A 316 -20.53 -3.29 -6.66
CA SER A 316 -20.06 -2.17 -7.48
C SER A 316 -18.68 -2.47 -8.08
N TRP A 317 -17.84 -3.17 -7.35
CA TRP A 317 -16.53 -3.62 -7.81
C TRP A 317 -16.66 -4.61 -8.98
N VAL A 318 -17.52 -5.62 -8.89
CA VAL A 318 -17.80 -6.57 -9.97
C VAL A 318 -18.41 -5.88 -11.19
N GLU A 319 -19.39 -4.97 -10.99
CA GLU A 319 -20.00 -4.20 -12.06
C GLU A 319 -18.94 -3.38 -12.83
N ARG A 320 -18.06 -2.69 -12.12
CA ARG A 320 -16.94 -1.97 -12.72
C ARG A 320 -16.03 -2.87 -13.56
N ILE A 321 -15.72 -4.07 -13.08
CA ILE A 321 -14.90 -5.02 -13.85
C ILE A 321 -15.63 -5.51 -15.11
N LYS A 322 -16.94 -5.74 -15.04
CA LYS A 322 -17.77 -6.07 -16.22
C LYS A 322 -17.73 -4.96 -17.27
N GLU A 323 -17.79 -3.68 -16.84
CA GLU A 323 -17.74 -2.51 -17.73
C GLU A 323 -16.36 -2.31 -18.37
N LEU A 324 -15.28 -2.54 -17.63
CA LEU A 324 -13.91 -2.36 -18.11
C LEU A 324 -13.49 -3.45 -19.13
N GLY A 325 -14.19 -4.60 -19.17
CA GLY A 325 -13.89 -5.69 -20.10
C GLY A 325 -12.53 -6.34 -19.82
N THR A 326 -11.90 -6.88 -20.89
CA THR A 326 -10.67 -7.69 -20.80
C THR A 326 -9.37 -6.89 -20.66
N TYR A 327 -9.41 -5.64 -20.27
CA TYR A 327 -8.27 -4.70 -20.23
C TYR A 327 -7.08 -5.09 -19.34
N PHE A 328 -7.20 -6.14 -18.54
CA PHE A 328 -6.14 -6.54 -17.59
C PHE A 328 -5.17 -7.60 -18.15
N LEU A 329 -5.32 -7.99 -19.40
CA LEU A 329 -4.48 -9.05 -20.02
C LEU A 329 -3.50 -8.51 -21.10
N GLU A 330 -3.46 -7.21 -21.33
CA GLU A 330 -2.51 -6.57 -22.26
C GLU A 330 -1.33 -5.87 -21.56
#